data_bfd068ab6dad4a916c144da95c18f72b
#
_entry.id   bfd068ab6dad4a916c144da95c18f72b
#
_cell.length_a   1.000
_cell.length_b   1.000
_cell.length_c   1.000
_cell.angle_alpha   90.00
_cell.angle_beta   90.00
_cell.angle_gamma   90.00
#
_symmetry.space_group_name_H-M   'P 1'
#
loop_
_entity.id
_entity.type
_entity.pdbx_description
1 polymer ?
#
loop_
_entity_poly.entity_id
_entity_poly.type
_entity_poly.pdbx_seq_one_letter_code
_entity_poly.pdbx_strand_id
1 'polypeptide(L)'
;LYFCCSNLQQLRYFLELAYNGKNYFGYQIQPNQISVQEVIEDRLSKILRKEISIVGAGRTDSGVHAKKIFIHFDYEDELSVDLIKKLNSFLPKDIAAYRLFLMDDEAHARFDATSRSYNYFISPFKDPFAFDSAWIFNRELDIEKMNEAAKLLIKQGDFGSFAKLHTDVKTNICDVREAFWRKNENGQLVFQITADRFLRNMVRAIVGTLVEVGLGRISIHDFEEIIEQKQRSSAGASAPAQGLYLVDVQYPKELFKNEFK
;
A
#
# COMPACT_ATOMS: atom_id res chain seq x y z
N LEU A 1 -46.71 -2.78 23.39
CA LEU A 1 -45.99 -2.47 22.15
C LEU A 1 -44.54 -2.95 22.32
N TYR A 2 -44.26 -4.19 21.91
CA TYR A 2 -42.90 -4.72 21.81
C TYR A 2 -42.27 -4.14 20.56
N PHE A 3 -41.32 -3.22 20.73
CA PHE A 3 -40.40 -2.87 19.67
C PHE A 3 -39.50 -4.09 19.41
N CYS A 4 -39.85 -4.81 18.36
CA CYS A 4 -38.94 -5.81 17.77
C CYS A 4 -37.75 -5.03 17.16
N CYS A 5 -36.67 -4.93 17.89
CA CYS A 5 -35.37 -4.57 17.27
C CYS A 5 -35.04 -5.73 16.32
N SER A 6 -35.47 -5.63 15.08
CA SER A 6 -34.92 -6.43 14.01
C SER A 6 -33.40 -6.07 13.96
N ASN A 7 -32.53 -7.00 14.36
CA ASN A 7 -31.15 -6.95 14.00
C ASN A 7 -31.11 -6.92 12.47
N LEU A 8 -31.02 -5.73 11.89
CA LEU A 8 -30.74 -5.56 10.47
C LEU A 8 -29.34 -6.18 10.27
N GLN A 9 -29.32 -7.32 9.61
CA GLN A 9 -28.08 -8.02 9.29
C GLN A 9 -27.28 -7.07 8.39
N GLN A 10 -26.14 -6.59 8.88
CA GLN A 10 -25.26 -5.77 8.07
C GLN A 10 -24.50 -6.67 7.09
N LEU A 11 -24.52 -6.30 5.82
CA LEU A 11 -23.77 -6.98 4.76
C LEU A 11 -22.40 -6.34 4.64
N ARG A 12 -21.34 -7.15 4.57
CA ARG A 12 -19.97 -6.68 4.41
C ARG A 12 -19.59 -6.61 2.95
N TYR A 13 -19.06 -5.45 2.55
CA TYR A 13 -18.62 -5.19 1.20
C TYR A 13 -17.11 -4.92 1.15
N PHE A 14 -16.46 -5.52 0.16
CA PHE A 14 -15.13 -5.05 -0.24
C PHE A 14 -15.24 -4.22 -1.50
N LEU A 15 -14.53 -3.09 -1.52
CA LEU A 15 -14.42 -2.21 -2.67
C LEU A 15 -12.96 -2.11 -3.07
N GLU A 16 -12.67 -2.44 -4.34
CA GLU A 16 -11.35 -2.26 -4.93
C GLU A 16 -11.19 -0.85 -5.46
N LEU A 17 -10.09 -0.21 -5.09
CA LEU A 17 -9.78 1.19 -5.39
C LEU A 17 -8.37 1.35 -5.92
N ALA A 18 -8.15 2.45 -6.64
CA ALA A 18 -6.82 3.02 -6.88
C ALA A 18 -6.80 4.50 -6.55
N TYR A 19 -5.62 5.03 -6.21
CA TYR A 19 -5.43 6.46 -6.01
C TYR A 19 -4.01 6.93 -6.30
N ASN A 20 -3.91 8.17 -6.76
CA ASN A 20 -2.69 8.92 -6.77
C ASN A 20 -2.56 9.67 -5.43
N GLY A 21 -1.58 9.30 -4.61
CA GLY A 21 -1.42 9.82 -3.26
C GLY A 21 -0.81 11.22 -3.14
N LYS A 22 -0.44 11.86 -4.27
CA LYS A 22 0.27 13.15 -4.30
C LYS A 22 -0.37 14.23 -3.43
N ASN A 23 -1.69 14.33 -3.49
CA ASN A 23 -2.46 15.39 -2.84
C ASN A 23 -2.95 15.00 -1.43
N TYR A 24 -2.53 13.84 -0.91
CA TYR A 24 -3.03 13.30 0.36
C TYR A 24 -1.91 13.11 1.38
N PHE A 25 -2.24 13.38 2.62
CA PHE A 25 -1.34 13.12 3.76
C PHE A 25 -1.36 11.64 4.20
N GLY A 26 -1.45 10.76 3.21
CA GLY A 26 -1.51 9.33 3.35
C GLY A 26 -2.94 8.78 3.30
N TYR A 27 -3.05 7.48 3.57
CA TYR A 27 -4.34 6.79 3.51
C TYR A 27 -5.25 7.12 4.70
N GLN A 28 -4.71 7.04 5.91
CA GLN A 28 -5.51 7.10 7.14
C GLN A 28 -5.86 8.53 7.54
N ILE A 29 -7.08 8.73 8.05
CA ILE A 29 -7.56 10.00 8.64
C ILE A 29 -6.59 10.47 9.72
N GLN A 30 -6.23 11.75 9.64
CA GLN A 30 -5.39 12.47 10.58
C GLN A 30 -5.99 13.86 10.84
N PRO A 31 -5.79 14.44 12.05
CA PRO A 31 -6.31 15.78 12.34
C PRO A 31 -5.75 16.82 11.36
N ASN A 32 -6.63 17.65 10.84
CA ASN A 32 -6.30 18.82 9.99
C ASN A 32 -5.54 18.51 8.70
N GLN A 33 -5.67 17.29 8.17
CA GLN A 33 -4.98 16.85 6.95
C GLN A 33 -5.88 15.97 6.11
N ILE A 34 -6.08 16.30 4.83
CA ILE A 34 -6.90 15.52 3.91
C ILE A 34 -6.24 14.17 3.66
N SER A 35 -6.98 13.09 3.89
CA SER A 35 -6.57 11.71 3.67
C SER A 35 -7.43 11.02 2.61
N VAL A 36 -6.91 9.93 2.03
CA VAL A 36 -7.69 9.12 1.08
C VAL A 36 -8.92 8.52 1.74
N GLN A 37 -8.78 8.01 2.98
CA GLN A 37 -9.87 7.42 3.75
C GLN A 37 -11.00 8.43 3.97
N GLU A 38 -10.69 9.63 4.43
CA GLU A 38 -11.68 10.69 4.68
C GLU A 38 -12.50 11.03 3.44
N VAL A 39 -11.84 11.18 2.29
CA VAL A 39 -12.52 11.48 1.03
C VAL A 39 -13.46 10.35 0.63
N ILE A 40 -13.04 9.08 0.75
CA ILE A 40 -13.87 7.93 0.39
C ILE A 40 -15.08 7.82 1.34
N GLU A 41 -14.86 7.94 2.67
CA GLU A 41 -15.93 7.91 3.67
C GLU A 41 -16.98 9.00 3.43
N ASP A 42 -16.53 10.23 3.16
CA ASP A 42 -17.44 11.35 2.85
C ASP A 42 -18.30 11.07 1.60
N ARG A 43 -17.69 10.55 0.53
CA ARG A 43 -18.41 10.28 -0.73
C ARG A 43 -19.37 9.09 -0.61
N LEU A 44 -18.96 8.00 0.02
CA LEU A 44 -19.82 6.86 0.30
C LEU A 44 -20.99 7.26 1.19
N SER A 45 -20.73 7.99 2.28
CA SER A 45 -21.78 8.43 3.20
C SER A 45 -22.83 9.31 2.54
N LYS A 46 -22.42 10.21 1.64
CA LYS A 46 -23.35 11.06 0.87
C LYS A 46 -24.18 10.26 -0.14
N ILE A 47 -23.59 9.27 -0.81
CA ILE A 47 -24.30 8.43 -1.79
C ILE A 47 -25.30 7.51 -1.10
N LEU A 48 -24.87 6.87 0.01
CA LEU A 48 -25.68 5.91 0.76
C LEU A 48 -26.59 6.57 1.79
N ARG A 49 -26.47 7.89 1.99
CA ARG A 49 -27.27 8.69 2.94
C ARG A 49 -27.19 8.19 4.38
N LYS A 50 -26.07 7.62 4.73
CA LYS A 50 -25.76 7.06 6.04
C LYS A 50 -24.26 7.25 6.31
N GLU A 51 -23.90 7.47 7.57
CA GLU A 51 -22.49 7.52 7.95
C GLU A 51 -21.80 6.16 7.68
N ILE A 52 -20.77 6.16 6.86
CA ILE A 52 -20.01 4.97 6.48
C ILE A 52 -18.57 5.14 6.95
N SER A 53 -18.12 4.22 7.77
CA SER A 53 -16.72 4.08 8.14
C SER A 53 -16.08 2.96 7.31
N ILE A 54 -14.86 3.17 6.85
CA ILE A 54 -14.15 2.17 6.04
C ILE A 54 -12.87 1.70 6.72
N VAL A 55 -12.47 0.47 6.44
CA VAL A 55 -11.19 -0.10 6.87
C VAL A 55 -10.41 -0.56 5.64
N GLY A 56 -9.20 -0.01 5.46
CA GLY A 56 -8.35 -0.38 4.33
C GLY A 56 -7.46 -1.58 4.59
N ALA A 57 -7.05 -2.27 3.52
CA ALA A 57 -6.11 -3.40 3.53
C ALA A 57 -4.73 -3.05 4.10
N GLY A 58 -4.38 -1.78 4.13
CA GLY A 58 -3.14 -1.25 4.65
C GLY A 58 -3.15 0.27 4.70
N ARG A 59 -2.12 0.82 5.31
CA ARG A 59 -1.89 2.27 5.37
C ARG A 59 -0.74 2.61 4.44
N THR A 60 -0.88 3.69 3.67
CA THR A 60 0.22 4.28 2.91
C THR A 60 0.65 5.59 3.53
N ASP A 61 1.94 5.92 3.43
CA ASP A 61 2.46 7.22 3.86
C ASP A 61 1.99 8.36 2.94
N SER A 62 2.14 9.60 3.38
CA SER A 62 1.89 10.79 2.58
C SER A 62 2.63 10.72 1.24
N GLY A 63 1.93 11.00 0.14
CA GLY A 63 2.46 11.00 -1.21
C GLY A 63 2.65 9.60 -1.84
N VAL A 64 2.37 8.51 -1.14
CA VAL A 64 2.44 7.14 -1.66
C VAL A 64 1.16 6.80 -2.41
N HIS A 65 1.29 6.12 -3.55
CA HIS A 65 0.18 5.75 -4.43
C HIS A 65 -0.32 4.33 -4.17
N ALA A 66 -1.52 4.02 -4.65
CA ALA A 66 -2.01 2.65 -4.76
C ALA A 66 -2.64 2.44 -6.14
N LYS A 67 -2.18 1.41 -6.86
CA LYS A 67 -2.82 0.92 -8.09
C LYS A 67 -3.93 -0.06 -7.80
N LYS A 68 -3.85 -0.72 -6.64
CA LYS A 68 -4.87 -1.66 -6.16
C LYS A 68 -4.84 -1.73 -4.65
N ILE A 69 -5.92 -1.33 -4.03
CA ILE A 69 -6.17 -1.49 -2.60
C ILE A 69 -7.61 -1.90 -2.39
N PHE A 70 -7.87 -2.69 -1.36
CA PHE A 70 -9.21 -3.01 -0.92
C PHE A 70 -9.55 -2.26 0.35
N ILE A 71 -10.79 -1.82 0.43
CA ILE A 71 -11.41 -1.36 1.67
C ILE A 71 -12.61 -2.25 1.96
N HIS A 72 -13.00 -2.37 3.24
CA HIS A 72 -14.31 -2.90 3.59
C HIS A 72 -15.14 -1.88 4.34
N PHE A 73 -16.45 -2.04 4.21
CA PHE A 73 -17.47 -1.32 4.96
C PHE A 73 -18.71 -2.19 5.11
N ASP A 74 -19.56 -1.86 6.07
CA ASP A 74 -20.82 -2.55 6.33
C ASP A 74 -21.98 -1.67 5.93
N TYR A 75 -23.00 -2.30 5.30
CA TYR A 75 -24.22 -1.64 4.89
C TYR A 75 -25.40 -2.60 4.98
N GLU A 76 -26.62 -2.08 5.27
CA GLU A 76 -27.80 -2.91 5.57
C GLU A 76 -28.54 -3.43 4.33
N ASP A 77 -28.43 -2.69 3.20
CA ASP A 77 -29.12 -3.04 1.96
C ASP A 77 -28.19 -3.70 0.97
N GLU A 78 -28.76 -4.46 0.04
CA GLU A 78 -28.00 -5.02 -1.07
C GLU A 78 -27.58 -3.90 -2.04
N LEU A 79 -26.28 -3.82 -2.28
CA LEU A 79 -25.67 -2.86 -3.19
C LEU A 79 -25.52 -3.47 -4.59
N SER A 80 -25.53 -2.62 -5.60
CA SER A 80 -25.33 -3.01 -7.01
C SER A 80 -24.08 -2.34 -7.61
N VAL A 81 -23.69 -2.78 -8.80
CA VAL A 81 -22.59 -2.18 -9.59
C VAL A 81 -22.80 -0.68 -9.87
N ASP A 82 -24.03 -0.20 -9.84
CA ASP A 82 -24.35 1.23 -10.02
C ASP A 82 -23.70 2.11 -8.94
N LEU A 83 -23.38 1.55 -7.77
CA LEU A 83 -22.60 2.25 -6.75
C LEU A 83 -21.25 2.68 -7.30
N ILE A 84 -20.55 1.83 -8.06
CA ILE A 84 -19.23 2.14 -8.63
C ILE A 84 -19.32 3.33 -9.58
N LYS A 85 -20.32 3.35 -10.46
CA LYS A 85 -20.55 4.46 -11.40
C LYS A 85 -20.83 5.78 -10.67
N LYS A 86 -21.75 5.73 -9.69
CA LYS A 86 -22.10 6.89 -8.86
C LYS A 86 -20.87 7.38 -8.07
N LEU A 87 -20.13 6.45 -7.45
CA LEU A 87 -18.96 6.80 -6.66
C LEU A 87 -17.89 7.45 -7.53
N ASN A 88 -17.57 6.88 -8.70
CA ASN A 88 -16.58 7.45 -9.62
C ASN A 88 -16.99 8.83 -10.19
N SER A 89 -18.29 9.10 -10.33
CA SER A 89 -18.75 10.44 -10.72
C SER A 89 -18.60 11.48 -9.62
N PHE A 90 -18.43 11.04 -8.37
CA PHE A 90 -18.38 11.90 -7.19
C PHE A 90 -17.00 11.95 -6.53
N LEU A 91 -16.15 10.97 -6.79
CA LEU A 91 -14.75 10.96 -6.37
C LEU A 91 -13.93 12.01 -7.14
N PRO A 92 -12.88 12.57 -6.51
CA PRO A 92 -11.90 13.39 -7.22
C PRO A 92 -11.15 12.56 -8.27
N LYS A 93 -10.56 13.21 -9.26
CA LYS A 93 -9.91 12.57 -10.43
C LYS A 93 -8.73 11.65 -10.07
N ASP A 94 -8.20 11.79 -8.88
CA ASP A 94 -7.05 11.03 -8.37
C ASP A 94 -7.43 9.83 -7.49
N ILE A 95 -8.74 9.52 -7.36
CA ILE A 95 -9.25 8.29 -6.73
C ILE A 95 -10.27 7.63 -7.66
N ALA A 96 -10.17 6.31 -7.85
CA ALA A 96 -11.11 5.55 -8.66
C ALA A 96 -11.52 4.24 -7.97
N ALA A 97 -12.82 3.88 -8.10
CA ALA A 97 -13.38 2.61 -7.67
C ALA A 97 -13.54 1.69 -8.88
N TYR A 98 -13.22 0.40 -8.73
CA TYR A 98 -13.23 -0.56 -9.84
C TYR A 98 -14.20 -1.71 -9.66
N ARG A 99 -14.18 -2.39 -8.52
CA ARG A 99 -14.98 -3.59 -8.28
C ARG A 99 -15.57 -3.58 -6.89
N LEU A 100 -16.80 -4.11 -6.77
CA LEU A 100 -17.51 -4.28 -5.52
C LEU A 100 -17.78 -5.76 -5.31
N PHE A 101 -17.55 -6.25 -4.09
CA PHE A 101 -17.75 -7.64 -3.71
C PHE A 101 -18.59 -7.74 -2.45
N LEU A 102 -19.52 -8.68 -2.43
CA LEU A 102 -20.15 -9.14 -1.21
C LEU A 102 -19.23 -10.17 -0.55
N MET A 103 -18.97 -10.00 0.72
CA MET A 103 -18.03 -10.80 1.49
C MET A 103 -18.75 -11.58 2.58
N ASP A 104 -18.02 -12.50 3.21
CA ASP A 104 -18.41 -13.04 4.50
C ASP A 104 -18.46 -11.93 5.56
N ASP A 105 -19.39 -12.00 6.49
CA ASP A 105 -19.65 -10.95 7.48
C ASP A 105 -18.43 -10.68 8.38
N GLU A 106 -17.59 -11.70 8.61
CA GLU A 106 -16.35 -11.61 9.38
C GLU A 106 -15.12 -11.19 8.56
N ALA A 107 -15.25 -11.10 7.21
CA ALA A 107 -14.12 -10.76 6.34
C ALA A 107 -13.53 -9.39 6.67
N HIS A 108 -12.21 -9.30 6.77
CA HIS A 108 -11.53 -8.08 7.18
C HIS A 108 -10.43 -7.68 6.19
N ALA A 109 -10.58 -6.55 5.50
CA ALA A 109 -9.67 -6.11 4.44
C ALA A 109 -8.19 -6.09 4.85
N ARG A 110 -7.88 -5.81 6.12
CA ARG A 110 -6.49 -5.75 6.59
C ARG A 110 -5.97 -7.09 7.07
N PHE A 111 -6.76 -7.84 7.83
CA PHE A 111 -6.26 -9.01 8.56
C PHE A 111 -6.31 -10.29 7.73
N ASP A 112 -7.25 -10.41 6.79
CA ASP A 112 -7.35 -11.58 5.92
C ASP A 112 -6.51 -11.47 4.65
N ALA A 113 -5.88 -10.31 4.41
CA ALA A 113 -4.96 -10.18 3.30
C ALA A 113 -3.70 -11.01 3.53
N THR A 114 -3.44 -11.94 2.61
CA THR A 114 -2.33 -12.92 2.66
C THR A 114 -1.01 -12.37 2.13
N SER A 115 -1.06 -11.36 1.25
CA SER A 115 0.13 -10.66 0.76
C SER A 115 -0.19 -9.24 0.30
N ARG A 116 0.85 -8.41 0.26
CA ARG A 116 0.89 -7.08 -0.36
C ARG A 116 2.11 -7.01 -1.25
N SER A 117 1.96 -6.41 -2.41
CA SER A 117 3.08 -6.16 -3.34
C SER A 117 3.23 -4.68 -3.59
N TYR A 118 4.46 -4.21 -3.55
CA TYR A 118 4.82 -2.83 -3.85
C TYR A 118 5.78 -2.77 -5.01
N ASN A 119 5.62 -1.74 -5.84
CA ASN A 119 6.62 -1.32 -6.81
C ASN A 119 7.15 0.05 -6.45
N TYR A 120 8.47 0.23 -6.55
CA TYR A 120 9.11 1.52 -6.41
C TYR A 120 9.80 1.90 -7.72
N PHE A 121 9.48 3.09 -8.25
CA PHE A 121 9.99 3.55 -9.54
C PHE A 121 11.10 4.59 -9.37
N ILE A 122 12.24 4.35 -10.03
CA ILE A 122 13.33 5.32 -10.16
C ILE A 122 13.49 5.64 -11.65
N SER A 123 13.47 6.92 -12.01
CA SER A 123 13.82 7.38 -13.36
C SER A 123 15.29 7.87 -13.36
N PRO A 124 16.18 7.26 -14.18
CA PRO A 124 17.58 7.67 -14.26
C PRO A 124 17.78 8.95 -15.07
N PHE A 125 16.73 9.51 -15.63
CA PHE A 125 16.74 10.75 -16.41
C PHE A 125 15.58 11.65 -16.01
N LYS A 126 15.69 12.95 -16.35
CA LYS A 126 14.61 13.91 -16.15
C LYS A 126 13.47 13.60 -17.13
N ASP A 127 12.31 13.26 -16.57
CA ASP A 127 11.10 12.98 -17.32
C ASP A 127 9.96 13.84 -16.77
N PRO A 128 9.43 14.80 -17.55
CA PRO A 128 8.34 15.68 -17.12
C PRO A 128 7.02 14.93 -16.86
N PHE A 129 6.84 13.71 -17.42
CA PHE A 129 5.66 12.87 -17.20
C PHE A 129 5.80 11.94 -15.98
N ALA A 130 7.03 11.74 -15.50
CA ALA A 130 7.31 10.92 -14.31
C ALA A 130 7.64 11.76 -13.06
N PHE A 131 7.57 13.09 -13.14
CA PHE A 131 7.97 14.00 -12.07
C PHE A 131 7.29 13.71 -10.71
N ASP A 132 5.99 13.38 -10.74
CA ASP A 132 5.19 13.12 -9.55
C ASP A 132 4.92 11.61 -9.32
N SER A 133 5.54 10.73 -10.11
CA SER A 133 5.23 9.31 -10.15
C SER A 133 6.45 8.39 -10.10
N ALA A 134 7.66 8.98 -10.03
CA ALA A 134 8.91 8.27 -9.86
C ALA A 134 9.92 9.13 -9.09
N TRP A 135 10.92 8.51 -8.52
CA TRP A 135 12.09 9.21 -8.01
C TRP A 135 13.04 9.51 -9.16
N ILE A 136 13.22 10.78 -9.52
CA ILE A 136 14.22 11.20 -10.51
C ILE A 136 15.59 11.09 -9.85
N PHE A 137 16.42 10.17 -10.33
CA PHE A 137 17.74 9.89 -9.77
C PHE A 137 18.74 9.63 -10.89
N ASN A 138 19.51 10.64 -11.24
CA ASN A 138 20.37 10.71 -12.42
C ASN A 138 21.82 10.19 -12.20
N ARG A 139 22.03 9.38 -11.16
CA ARG A 139 23.32 8.71 -10.95
C ARG A 139 23.22 7.26 -11.43
N GLU A 140 24.33 6.74 -11.92
CA GLU A 140 24.43 5.35 -12.29
C GLU A 140 24.33 4.44 -11.06
N LEU A 141 23.54 3.40 -11.16
CA LEU A 141 23.29 2.42 -10.11
C LEU A 141 23.67 1.02 -10.61
N ASP A 142 24.46 0.32 -9.82
CA ASP A 142 24.83 -1.08 -10.05
C ASP A 142 23.63 -1.98 -9.67
N ILE A 143 22.79 -2.28 -10.67
CA ILE A 143 21.55 -3.06 -10.47
C ILE A 143 21.85 -4.50 -10.06
N GLU A 144 22.98 -5.06 -10.50
CA GLU A 144 23.37 -6.43 -10.15
C GLU A 144 23.67 -6.53 -8.66
N LYS A 145 24.47 -5.62 -8.12
CA LYS A 145 24.74 -5.55 -6.68
C LYS A 145 23.46 -5.25 -5.87
N MET A 146 22.60 -4.36 -6.37
CA MET A 146 21.32 -4.09 -5.72
C MET A 146 20.43 -5.34 -5.68
N ASN A 147 20.44 -6.17 -6.71
CA ASN A 147 19.72 -7.43 -6.74
C ASN A 147 20.34 -8.49 -5.80
N GLU A 148 21.66 -8.58 -5.73
CA GLU A 148 22.33 -9.47 -4.78
C GLU A 148 21.97 -9.10 -3.34
N ALA A 149 22.03 -7.81 -2.99
CA ALA A 149 21.60 -7.34 -1.67
C ALA A 149 20.10 -7.56 -1.43
N ALA A 150 19.24 -7.35 -2.43
CA ALA A 150 17.79 -7.56 -2.30
C ALA A 150 17.42 -9.02 -1.99
N LYS A 151 18.20 -10.00 -2.46
CA LYS A 151 17.97 -11.43 -2.13
C LYS A 151 18.07 -11.70 -0.63
N LEU A 152 18.88 -10.94 0.12
CA LEU A 152 19.02 -11.06 1.58
C LEU A 152 17.73 -10.70 2.34
N LEU A 153 16.80 -9.99 1.69
CA LEU A 153 15.49 -9.65 2.26
C LEU A 153 14.50 -10.82 2.20
N ILE A 154 14.73 -11.81 1.31
CA ILE A 154 13.77 -12.90 1.07
C ILE A 154 13.86 -13.91 2.20
N LYS A 155 13.12 -13.65 3.27
CA LYS A 155 13.03 -14.48 4.46
C LYS A 155 11.88 -14.04 5.36
N GLN A 156 11.47 -14.91 6.27
CA GLN A 156 10.74 -14.50 7.45
C GLN A 156 11.72 -13.99 8.50
N GLY A 157 11.60 -12.76 8.94
CA GLY A 157 12.57 -12.16 9.84
C GLY A 157 12.14 -10.84 10.45
N ASP A 158 12.96 -10.33 11.36
CA ASP A 158 12.79 -9.02 11.98
C ASP A 158 13.38 -7.93 11.07
N PHE A 159 12.52 -7.01 10.62
CA PHE A 159 12.86 -5.89 9.76
C PHE A 159 12.87 -4.54 10.49
N GLY A 160 13.17 -4.55 11.78
CA GLY A 160 13.24 -3.34 12.62
C GLY A 160 14.13 -2.25 12.07
N SER A 161 15.24 -2.59 11.40
CA SER A 161 16.12 -1.62 10.74
C SER A 161 15.44 -0.76 9.68
N PHE A 162 14.34 -1.21 9.12
CA PHE A 162 13.60 -0.48 8.10
C PHE A 162 12.28 0.10 8.62
N ALA A 163 11.93 -0.14 9.88
CA ALA A 163 10.69 0.35 10.49
C ALA A 163 10.82 1.80 10.94
N LYS A 164 9.77 2.61 10.76
CA LYS A 164 9.70 3.92 11.41
C LYS A 164 9.65 3.72 12.94
N LEU A 165 10.46 4.49 13.67
CA LEU A 165 10.47 4.47 15.14
C LEU A 165 9.12 4.95 15.73
N HIS A 166 8.84 4.52 16.96
CA HIS A 166 7.64 4.90 17.71
C HIS A 166 6.32 4.57 16.99
N THR A 167 6.19 3.33 16.54
CA THR A 167 4.95 2.79 15.97
C THR A 167 4.36 1.73 16.91
N ASP A 168 3.03 1.73 17.07
CA ASP A 168 2.28 0.75 17.88
C ASP A 168 2.18 -0.61 17.19
N VAL A 169 3.32 -1.22 16.87
CA VAL A 169 3.36 -2.56 16.28
C VAL A 169 3.82 -3.58 17.33
N LYS A 170 3.10 -4.72 17.41
CA LYS A 170 3.43 -5.80 18.35
C LYS A 170 4.71 -6.55 17.98
N THR A 171 5.08 -6.54 16.70
CA THR A 171 6.26 -7.25 16.19
C THR A 171 6.77 -6.62 14.90
N ASN A 172 8.08 -6.69 14.67
CA ASN A 172 8.74 -6.29 13.43
C ASN A 172 8.93 -7.46 12.45
N ILE A 173 8.37 -8.62 12.76
CA ILE A 173 8.48 -9.81 11.89
C ILE A 173 7.60 -9.62 10.66
N CYS A 174 8.19 -9.85 9.49
CA CYS A 174 7.53 -9.92 8.19
C CYS A 174 8.04 -11.13 7.42
N ASP A 175 7.21 -11.68 6.54
CA ASP A 175 7.57 -12.76 5.63
C ASP A 175 7.71 -12.19 4.21
N VAL A 176 8.94 -11.80 3.86
CA VAL A 176 9.27 -11.27 2.52
C VAL A 176 9.49 -12.43 1.57
N ARG A 177 8.67 -12.50 0.51
CA ARG A 177 8.64 -13.60 -0.46
C ARG A 177 9.33 -13.28 -1.77
N GLU A 178 9.34 -12.01 -2.14
CA GLU A 178 9.99 -11.51 -3.35
C GLU A 178 10.62 -10.14 -3.08
N ALA A 179 11.83 -9.92 -3.62
CA ALA A 179 12.49 -8.62 -3.62
C ALA A 179 13.51 -8.57 -4.78
N PHE A 180 13.27 -7.76 -5.80
CA PHE A 180 14.16 -7.64 -6.95
C PHE A 180 13.99 -6.34 -7.72
N TRP A 181 15.04 -5.96 -8.46
CA TRP A 181 15.09 -4.83 -9.39
C TRP A 181 15.01 -5.31 -10.84
N ARG A 182 14.31 -4.54 -11.66
CA ARG A 182 14.28 -4.72 -13.12
C ARG A 182 14.19 -3.36 -13.82
N LYS A 183 14.53 -3.34 -15.11
CA LYS A 183 14.20 -2.19 -15.98
C LYS A 183 12.84 -2.44 -16.63
N ASN A 184 12.02 -1.40 -16.71
CA ASN A 184 10.80 -1.44 -17.51
C ASN A 184 11.07 -0.94 -18.95
N GLU A 185 10.05 -1.01 -19.79
CA GLU A 185 10.11 -0.59 -21.21
C GLU A 185 10.47 0.90 -21.37
N ASN A 186 10.15 1.73 -20.38
CA ASN A 186 10.46 3.16 -20.38
C ASN A 186 11.87 3.47 -19.84
N GLY A 187 12.70 2.45 -19.58
CA GLY A 187 14.05 2.62 -19.06
C GLY A 187 14.14 2.96 -17.57
N GLN A 188 13.02 2.99 -16.86
CA GLN A 188 13.00 3.22 -15.41
C GLN A 188 13.41 1.94 -14.67
N LEU A 189 14.07 2.11 -13.53
CA LEU A 189 14.32 1.03 -12.58
C LEU A 189 13.07 0.82 -11.72
N VAL A 190 12.67 -0.42 -11.57
CA VAL A 190 11.51 -0.81 -10.76
C VAL A 190 11.96 -1.82 -9.73
N PHE A 191 11.85 -1.47 -8.45
CA PHE A 191 11.98 -2.41 -7.35
C PHE A 191 10.62 -3.02 -7.06
N GLN A 192 10.52 -4.33 -7.08
CA GLN A 192 9.32 -5.06 -6.68
C GLN A 192 9.61 -5.80 -5.38
N ILE A 193 8.67 -5.71 -4.44
CA ILE A 193 8.74 -6.44 -3.17
C ILE A 193 7.36 -6.94 -2.78
N THR A 194 7.28 -8.20 -2.35
CA THR A 194 6.05 -8.86 -1.89
C THR A 194 6.29 -9.49 -0.52
N ALA A 195 5.37 -9.23 0.42
CA ALA A 195 5.39 -9.80 1.77
C ALA A 195 3.98 -10.03 2.31
N ASP A 196 3.86 -10.80 3.39
CA ASP A 196 2.62 -10.94 4.16
C ASP A 196 2.14 -9.60 4.72
N ARG A 197 3.08 -8.78 5.20
CA ARG A 197 2.86 -7.44 5.73
C ARG A 197 4.10 -6.58 5.58
N PHE A 198 3.92 -5.26 5.74
CA PHE A 198 5.02 -4.30 5.80
C PHE A 198 4.89 -3.42 7.03
N LEU A 199 6.04 -3.03 7.60
CA LEU A 199 6.12 -2.04 8.65
C LEU A 199 6.01 -0.63 8.05
N ARG A 200 5.64 0.34 8.86
CA ARG A 200 5.54 1.74 8.42
C ARG A 200 6.88 2.21 7.86
N ASN A 201 6.88 2.79 6.66
CA ASN A 201 8.05 3.29 5.93
C ASN A 201 9.05 2.21 5.46
N MET A 202 8.79 0.91 5.71
CA MET A 202 9.74 -0.19 5.46
C MET A 202 10.25 -0.21 4.01
N VAL A 203 9.38 -0.23 3.02
CA VAL A 203 9.77 -0.33 1.62
C VAL A 203 10.64 0.85 1.19
N ARG A 204 10.31 2.06 1.61
CA ARG A 204 11.09 3.27 1.31
C ARG A 204 12.47 3.24 1.95
N ALA A 205 12.60 2.75 3.18
CA ALA A 205 13.88 2.59 3.85
C ALA A 205 14.74 1.52 3.17
N ILE A 206 14.14 0.39 2.78
CA ILE A 206 14.82 -0.66 2.00
C ILE A 206 15.35 -0.08 0.68
N VAL A 207 14.51 0.60 -0.10
CA VAL A 207 14.91 1.18 -1.38
C VAL A 207 16.05 2.19 -1.21
N GLY A 208 15.95 3.08 -0.22
CA GLY A 208 17.00 4.05 0.04
C GLY A 208 18.34 3.40 0.40
N THR A 209 18.30 2.32 1.19
CA THR A 209 19.52 1.57 1.57
C THR A 209 20.08 0.78 0.38
N LEU A 210 19.23 0.16 -0.44
CA LEU A 210 19.65 -0.52 -1.67
C LEU A 210 20.30 0.44 -2.69
N VAL A 211 19.82 1.68 -2.76
CA VAL A 211 20.45 2.72 -3.60
C VAL A 211 21.86 3.05 -3.11
N GLU A 212 22.15 3.05 -1.80
CA GLU A 212 23.51 3.22 -1.29
C GLU A 212 24.42 2.04 -1.70
N VAL A 213 23.87 0.80 -1.77
CA VAL A 213 24.59 -0.36 -2.34
C VAL A 213 24.87 -0.15 -3.83
N GLY A 214 23.86 0.28 -4.60
CA GLY A 214 24.02 0.53 -6.04
C GLY A 214 25.01 1.64 -6.38
N LEU A 215 25.20 2.60 -5.48
CA LEU A 215 26.22 3.65 -5.57
C LEU A 215 27.62 3.18 -5.13
N GLY A 216 27.75 1.96 -4.60
CA GLY A 216 28.99 1.44 -4.04
C GLY A 216 29.44 2.13 -2.74
N ARG A 217 28.51 2.79 -2.02
CA ARG A 217 28.82 3.48 -0.74
C ARG A 217 28.80 2.53 0.44
N ILE A 218 27.99 1.49 0.36
CA ILE A 218 27.96 0.37 1.29
C ILE A 218 28.10 -0.93 0.50
N SER A 219 28.74 -1.93 1.10
CA SER A 219 28.87 -3.26 0.51
C SER A 219 27.59 -4.09 0.74
N ILE A 220 27.50 -5.25 0.07
CA ILE A 220 26.42 -6.22 0.33
C ILE A 220 26.52 -6.75 1.76
N HIS A 221 27.71 -6.92 2.29
CA HIS A 221 27.94 -7.33 3.68
C HIS A 221 27.43 -6.27 4.68
N ASP A 222 27.72 -4.97 4.43
CA ASP A 222 27.18 -3.89 5.27
C ASP A 222 25.64 -3.88 5.25
N PHE A 223 25.03 -4.19 4.10
CA PHE A 223 23.57 -4.29 3.98
C PHE A 223 23.01 -5.46 4.82
N GLU A 224 23.71 -6.59 4.84
CA GLU A 224 23.37 -7.74 5.70
C GLU A 224 23.46 -7.37 7.19
N GLU A 225 24.56 -6.73 7.60
CA GLU A 225 24.74 -6.24 8.97
C GLU A 225 23.63 -5.25 9.37
N ILE A 226 23.21 -4.35 8.46
CA ILE A 226 22.09 -3.43 8.70
C ILE A 226 20.81 -4.20 9.03
N ILE A 227 20.51 -5.28 8.30
CA ILE A 227 19.33 -6.12 8.60
C ILE A 227 19.43 -6.73 10.00
N GLU A 228 20.62 -7.25 10.36
CA GLU A 228 20.85 -7.94 11.62
C GLU A 228 20.83 -7.02 12.85
N GLN A 229 21.24 -5.77 12.69
CA GLN A 229 21.30 -4.78 13.78
C GLN A 229 19.90 -4.39 14.30
N LYS A 230 18.85 -4.54 13.51
CA LYS A 230 17.45 -4.21 13.85
C LYS A 230 17.27 -2.76 14.36
N GLN A 231 18.13 -1.86 13.93
CA GLN A 231 18.17 -0.46 14.33
C GLN A 231 17.91 0.45 13.12
N ARG A 232 16.89 1.30 13.18
CA ARG A 232 16.53 2.21 12.08
C ARG A 232 17.66 3.19 11.72
N SER A 233 18.47 3.59 12.68
CA SER A 233 19.62 4.48 12.47
C SER A 233 20.72 3.90 11.59
N SER A 234 20.80 2.57 11.50
CA SER A 234 21.80 1.88 10.66
C SER A 234 21.40 1.85 9.19
N ALA A 235 20.11 1.93 8.86
CA ALA A 235 19.65 1.94 7.49
C ALA A 235 19.74 3.33 6.85
N GLY A 236 19.84 3.36 5.54
CA GLY A 236 19.89 4.59 4.74
C GLY A 236 18.65 5.47 4.88
N ALA A 237 18.71 6.67 4.30
CA ALA A 237 17.59 7.58 4.21
C ALA A 237 16.43 6.94 3.44
N SER A 238 15.19 7.23 3.85
CA SER A 238 14.03 6.71 3.15
C SER A 238 13.89 7.35 1.77
N ALA A 239 13.69 6.53 0.76
CA ALA A 239 13.43 7.00 -0.60
C ALA A 239 12.16 7.87 -0.68
N PRO A 240 12.06 8.82 -1.63
CA PRO A 240 10.90 9.70 -1.81
C PRO A 240 9.59 8.93 -1.97
N ALA A 241 8.49 9.48 -1.45
CA ALA A 241 7.20 8.79 -1.41
C ALA A 241 6.58 8.58 -2.80
N GLN A 242 6.73 9.57 -3.70
CA GLN A 242 6.12 9.57 -5.03
C GLN A 242 6.56 8.42 -5.95
N GLY A 243 7.66 7.73 -5.62
CA GLY A 243 8.07 6.54 -6.36
C GLY A 243 7.39 5.26 -5.93
N LEU A 244 6.68 5.25 -4.78
CA LEU A 244 6.13 4.04 -4.18
C LEU A 244 4.66 3.83 -4.51
N TYR A 245 4.34 2.60 -4.94
CA TYR A 245 2.98 2.16 -5.28
C TYR A 245 2.66 0.83 -4.60
N LEU A 246 1.55 0.77 -3.88
CA LEU A 246 0.89 -0.49 -3.56
C LEU A 246 0.24 -0.99 -4.86
N VAL A 247 0.70 -2.13 -5.38
CA VAL A 247 0.26 -2.64 -6.69
C VAL A 247 -0.64 -3.85 -6.62
N ASP A 248 -0.60 -4.60 -5.53
CA ASP A 248 -1.48 -5.74 -5.31
C ASP A 248 -1.70 -6.02 -3.83
N VAL A 249 -2.89 -6.53 -3.53
CA VAL A 249 -3.27 -7.11 -2.23
C VAL A 249 -4.02 -8.40 -2.53
N GLN A 250 -3.60 -9.52 -1.93
CA GLN A 250 -4.20 -10.82 -2.15
C GLN A 250 -4.97 -11.30 -0.93
N TYR A 251 -6.03 -12.04 -1.19
CA TYR A 251 -6.90 -12.68 -0.20
C TYR A 251 -7.17 -14.14 -0.59
N PRO A 252 -7.55 -15.00 0.38
CA PRO A 252 -8.12 -16.30 0.08
C PRO A 252 -9.36 -16.15 -0.81
N LYS A 253 -9.45 -16.98 -1.86
CA LYS A 253 -10.56 -16.87 -2.85
C LYS A 253 -11.93 -17.16 -2.23
N GLU A 254 -11.96 -18.02 -1.23
CA GLU A 254 -13.15 -18.45 -0.50
C GLU A 254 -13.86 -17.33 0.27
N LEU A 255 -13.17 -16.21 0.54
CA LEU A 255 -13.77 -15.05 1.22
C LEU A 255 -14.75 -14.27 0.32
N PHE A 256 -14.65 -14.42 -0.99
CA PHE A 256 -15.46 -13.69 -1.95
C PHE A 256 -16.74 -14.46 -2.26
N LYS A 257 -17.90 -14.00 -1.76
CA LYS A 257 -19.22 -14.62 -2.03
C LYS A 257 -19.69 -14.29 -3.44
N ASN A 258 -19.64 -13.02 -3.82
CA ASN A 258 -20.13 -12.55 -5.11
C ASN A 258 -19.36 -11.29 -5.57
N GLU A 259 -19.09 -11.18 -6.86
CA GLU A 259 -18.60 -9.98 -7.52
C GLU A 259 -19.74 -9.33 -8.28
N PHE A 260 -20.07 -8.09 -7.96
CA PHE A 260 -21.06 -7.31 -8.72
C PHE A 260 -20.44 -6.79 -10.01
N LYS A 261 -20.99 -7.22 -11.13
CA LYS A 261 -20.55 -6.88 -12.49
C LYS A 261 -21.47 -5.87 -13.15
#